data_4ffa9ee5a2397413beec0d7e7a176007
#
_entry.id   4ffa9ee5a2397413beec0d7e7a176007
#
_cell.length_a   1.000
_cell.length_b   1.000
_cell.length_c   1.000
_cell.angle_alpha   90.00
_cell.angle_beta   90.00
_cell.angle_gamma   90.00
#
_symmetry.space_group_name_H-M   'P 1'
#
loop_
_entity.id
_entity.type
_entity.pdbx_description
1 polymer ?
#
loop_
_entity_poly.entity_id
_entity_poly.type
_entity_poly.pdbx_seq_one_letter_code
_entity_poly.pdbx_strand_id
1 'polypeptide(L)'
;MKWLPAPVYRRLIALIFIAINHHAAWADLLPVPALASRVIDQTATLTANEQLQLVQQIAQLEAETGAQLAILMVPSTATEDIASYGKRVANTWKLGRAQAGDGVLIVVAKNDRRMRIEVARALESQISDQRAARIIDEQMKPAFRDNRFAAGLEAAVVQLGAAIRQAPAVAPERKRIRPAPSRPGLQAIYLAGRGCAA
;
A
#
# COMPACT_ATOMS: atom_id res chain seq x y z
N MET A 1 -44.16 48.21 -17.49
CA MET A 1 -43.61 46.86 -17.18
C MET A 1 -44.37 45.86 -17.97
N LYS A 2 -43.76 45.25 -19.04
CA LYS A 2 -44.42 44.25 -19.86
C LYS A 2 -44.26 42.88 -19.20
N TRP A 3 -45.40 42.30 -18.75
CA TRP A 3 -45.45 40.97 -18.18
C TRP A 3 -45.16 39.94 -19.26
N LEU A 4 -44.21 39.03 -19.03
CA LEU A 4 -43.95 37.89 -19.92
C LEU A 4 -45.15 36.95 -19.94
N PRO A 5 -45.59 36.43 -21.10
CA PRO A 5 -46.75 35.54 -21.21
C PRO A 5 -46.50 34.23 -20.45
N ALA A 6 -47.54 33.78 -19.75
CA ALA A 6 -47.53 32.58 -18.87
C ALA A 6 -46.85 31.29 -19.40
N PRO A 7 -46.92 30.96 -20.70
CA PRO A 7 -46.24 29.78 -21.24
C PRO A 7 -44.71 29.89 -21.27
N VAL A 8 -44.16 31.10 -21.35
CA VAL A 8 -42.69 31.31 -21.35
C VAL A 8 -42.13 31.13 -19.93
N TYR A 9 -42.85 31.60 -18.93
CA TYR A 9 -42.46 31.46 -17.53
C TYR A 9 -42.43 29.99 -17.07
N ARG A 10 -43.44 29.19 -17.49
CA ARG A 10 -43.47 27.74 -17.18
C ARG A 10 -42.30 26.97 -17.81
N ARG A 11 -41.91 27.34 -19.05
CA ARG A 11 -40.74 26.74 -19.73
C ARG A 11 -39.42 27.12 -19.10
N LEU A 12 -39.26 28.36 -18.62
CA LEU A 12 -38.10 28.84 -17.91
C LEU A 12 -37.94 28.16 -16.56
N ILE A 13 -39.03 27.98 -15.78
CA ILE A 13 -39.00 27.25 -14.51
C ILE A 13 -38.64 25.77 -14.73
N ALA A 14 -39.16 25.13 -15.76
CA ALA A 14 -38.84 23.75 -16.08
C ALA A 14 -37.35 23.56 -16.45
N LEU A 15 -36.78 24.52 -17.21
CA LEU A 15 -35.35 24.50 -17.55
C LEU A 15 -34.45 24.75 -16.32
N ILE A 16 -34.85 25.63 -15.41
CA ILE A 16 -34.13 25.87 -14.14
C ILE A 16 -34.20 24.61 -13.26
N PHE A 17 -35.36 23.95 -13.18
CA PHE A 17 -35.50 22.71 -12.40
C PHE A 17 -34.65 21.54 -12.95
N ILE A 18 -34.49 21.47 -14.28
CA ILE A 18 -33.61 20.45 -14.92
C ILE A 18 -32.14 20.77 -14.65
N ALA A 19 -31.75 22.05 -14.64
CA ALA A 19 -30.36 22.44 -14.39
C ALA A 19 -29.88 22.20 -12.96
N ILE A 20 -30.80 22.19 -11.97
CA ILE A 20 -30.47 22.00 -10.55
C ILE A 20 -30.23 20.53 -10.20
N ASN A 21 -30.74 19.57 -11.03
CA ASN A 21 -30.58 18.15 -10.75
C ASN A 21 -29.31 17.50 -11.31
N HIS A 22 -28.41 18.25 -11.94
CA HIS A 22 -27.12 17.75 -12.38
C HIS A 22 -26.05 17.91 -11.27
N HIS A 23 -26.37 17.50 -10.06
CA HIS A 23 -25.32 17.18 -9.11
C HIS A 23 -24.72 15.86 -9.58
N ALA A 24 -23.69 15.93 -10.41
CA ALA A 24 -22.82 14.79 -10.63
C ALA A 24 -22.33 14.36 -9.26
N ALA A 25 -22.89 13.25 -8.76
CA ALA A 25 -22.35 12.57 -7.59
C ALA A 25 -20.94 12.12 -8.02
N TRP A 26 -19.96 12.95 -7.75
CA TRP A 26 -18.58 12.53 -7.77
C TRP A 26 -18.50 11.49 -6.67
N ALA A 27 -18.34 10.24 -7.06
CA ALA A 27 -18.10 9.17 -6.11
C ALA A 27 -16.74 9.48 -5.48
N ASP A 28 -16.76 10.15 -4.33
CA ASP A 28 -15.56 10.41 -3.57
C ASP A 28 -14.93 9.07 -3.18
N LEU A 29 -13.71 8.87 -3.64
CA LEU A 29 -12.93 7.70 -3.24
C LEU A 29 -12.74 7.73 -1.73
N LEU A 30 -12.85 6.58 -1.07
CA LEU A 30 -12.63 6.49 0.36
C LEU A 30 -11.24 7.05 0.73
N PRO A 31 -11.15 8.03 1.65
CA PRO A 31 -9.86 8.59 2.03
C PRO A 31 -8.95 7.52 2.62
N VAL A 32 -7.65 7.59 2.30
CA VAL A 32 -6.65 6.71 2.91
C VAL A 32 -6.36 7.22 4.31
N PRO A 33 -6.54 6.39 5.36
CA PRO A 33 -6.21 6.80 6.72
C PRO A 33 -4.71 7.00 6.90
N ALA A 34 -4.32 7.80 7.89
CA ALA A 34 -2.90 7.94 8.25
C ALA A 34 -2.37 6.62 8.83
N LEU A 35 -1.13 6.26 8.49
CA LEU A 35 -0.45 5.07 9.06
C LEU A 35 0.04 5.39 10.49
N ALA A 36 -0.89 5.36 11.45
CA ALA A 36 -0.58 5.62 12.85
C ALA A 36 -0.04 4.38 13.60
N SER A 37 -0.34 3.19 13.08
CA SER A 37 0.07 1.90 13.65
C SER A 37 0.19 0.86 12.53
N ARG A 38 0.87 -0.28 12.81
CA ARG A 38 0.91 -1.44 11.90
C ARG A 38 -0.46 -2.09 11.70
N VAL A 39 -1.36 -1.91 12.66
CA VAL A 39 -2.75 -2.39 12.59
C VAL A 39 -3.69 -1.22 12.79
N ILE A 40 -4.51 -0.96 11.79
CA ILE A 40 -5.53 0.09 11.80
C ILE A 40 -6.88 -0.58 11.58
N ASP A 41 -7.71 -0.55 12.61
CA ASP A 41 -9.07 -1.07 12.57
C ASP A 41 -10.08 0.08 12.72
N GLN A 42 -10.68 0.47 11.59
CA GLN A 42 -11.76 1.47 11.55
C GLN A 42 -13.14 0.85 11.77
N THR A 43 -13.19 -0.48 12.00
CA THR A 43 -14.45 -1.22 12.14
C THR A 43 -14.78 -1.56 13.58
N ALA A 44 -13.88 -1.24 14.52
CA ALA A 44 -13.96 -1.63 15.93
C ALA A 44 -14.26 -3.14 16.11
N THR A 45 -13.69 -3.98 15.24
CA THR A 45 -13.89 -5.43 15.25
C THR A 45 -12.91 -6.14 16.18
N LEU A 46 -11.66 -5.65 16.22
CA LEU A 46 -10.61 -6.19 17.06
C LEU A 46 -10.66 -5.53 18.43
N THR A 47 -10.51 -6.32 19.47
CA THR A 47 -10.26 -5.79 20.83
C THR A 47 -8.88 -5.13 20.90
N ALA A 48 -8.69 -4.26 21.88
CA ALA A 48 -7.38 -3.60 22.08
C ALA A 48 -6.24 -4.61 22.30
N ASN A 49 -6.53 -5.73 22.99
CA ASN A 49 -5.55 -6.80 23.23
C ASN A 49 -5.18 -7.53 21.92
N GLU A 50 -6.15 -7.88 21.09
CA GLU A 50 -5.91 -8.50 19.77
C GLU A 50 -5.14 -7.58 18.83
N GLN A 51 -5.45 -6.29 18.81
CA GLN A 51 -4.67 -5.31 18.04
C GLN A 51 -3.23 -5.25 18.53
N LEU A 52 -3.00 -5.23 19.84
CA LEU A 52 -1.67 -5.20 20.43
C LEU A 52 -0.87 -6.47 20.08
N GLN A 53 -1.48 -7.64 20.16
CA GLN A 53 -0.86 -8.92 19.78
C GLN A 53 -0.44 -8.93 18.31
N LEU A 54 -1.32 -8.50 17.39
CA LEU A 54 -1.00 -8.38 15.97
C LEU A 54 0.14 -7.38 15.71
N VAL A 55 0.11 -6.22 16.38
CA VAL A 55 1.19 -5.22 16.28
C VAL A 55 2.54 -5.78 16.73
N GLN A 56 2.56 -6.53 17.85
CA GLN A 56 3.78 -7.15 18.37
C GLN A 56 4.30 -8.24 17.40
N GLN A 57 3.43 -9.09 16.89
CA GLN A 57 3.78 -10.13 15.92
C GLN A 57 4.37 -9.54 14.64
N ILE A 58 3.76 -8.48 14.11
CA ILE A 58 4.25 -7.78 12.92
C ILE A 58 5.58 -7.08 13.21
N ALA A 59 5.71 -6.44 14.38
CA ALA A 59 6.95 -5.78 14.78
C ALA A 59 8.11 -6.77 14.90
N GLN A 60 7.85 -7.97 15.44
CA GLN A 60 8.85 -9.03 15.51
C GLN A 60 9.26 -9.49 14.10
N LEU A 61 8.30 -9.72 13.20
CA LEU A 61 8.58 -10.08 11.81
C LEU A 61 9.44 -9.03 11.11
N GLU A 62 9.12 -7.74 11.30
CA GLU A 62 9.90 -6.63 10.76
C GLU A 62 11.33 -6.60 11.31
N ALA A 63 11.50 -6.83 12.62
CA ALA A 63 12.81 -6.88 13.25
C ALA A 63 13.68 -8.04 12.71
N GLU A 64 13.07 -9.19 12.42
CA GLU A 64 13.75 -10.39 11.91
C GLU A 64 14.11 -10.27 10.42
N THR A 65 13.26 -9.67 9.61
CA THR A 65 13.36 -9.73 8.14
C THR A 65 13.61 -8.38 7.49
N GLY A 66 13.27 -7.30 8.18
CA GLY A 66 13.24 -5.94 7.66
C GLY A 66 12.01 -5.64 6.80
N ALA A 67 11.20 -6.64 6.43
CA ALA A 67 10.01 -6.45 5.63
C ALA A 67 8.90 -5.78 6.44
N GLN A 68 8.23 -4.80 5.84
CA GLN A 68 7.16 -4.05 6.50
C GLN A 68 5.79 -4.67 6.18
N LEU A 69 5.04 -5.03 7.21
CA LEU A 69 3.68 -5.52 7.08
C LEU A 69 2.73 -4.57 7.80
N ALA A 70 1.59 -4.29 7.18
CA ALA A 70 0.51 -3.51 7.78
C ALA A 70 -0.85 -4.17 7.54
N ILE A 71 -1.79 -3.93 8.43
CA ILE A 71 -3.18 -4.39 8.36
C ILE A 71 -4.09 -3.17 8.40
N LEU A 72 -5.02 -3.10 7.45
CA LEU A 72 -6.07 -2.09 7.40
C LEU A 72 -7.44 -2.76 7.33
N MET A 73 -8.28 -2.50 8.33
CA MET A 73 -9.68 -2.89 8.32
C MET A 73 -10.54 -1.64 8.14
N VAL A 74 -11.37 -1.64 7.09
CA VAL A 74 -12.35 -0.58 6.81
C VAL A 74 -13.75 -1.15 6.75
N PRO A 75 -14.80 -0.36 7.01
CA PRO A 75 -16.18 -0.83 6.87
C PRO A 75 -16.47 -1.27 5.43
N SER A 76 -16.12 -0.48 4.44
CA SER A 76 -16.35 -0.71 3.03
C SER A 76 -15.34 0.08 2.19
N THR A 77 -15.07 -0.36 0.97
CA THR A 77 -14.33 0.44 -0.02
C THR A 77 -15.26 1.27 -0.92
N ALA A 78 -16.53 1.31 -0.59
CA ALA A 78 -17.58 2.00 -1.35
C ALA A 78 -17.63 1.56 -2.82
N THR A 79 -17.43 2.47 -3.74
CA THR A 79 -17.46 2.19 -5.19
C THR A 79 -16.11 1.73 -5.73
N GLU A 80 -15.04 1.84 -4.95
CA GLU A 80 -13.69 1.47 -5.38
C GLU A 80 -13.47 -0.05 -5.23
N ASP A 81 -12.87 -0.68 -6.24
CA ASP A 81 -12.45 -2.06 -6.11
C ASP A 81 -11.37 -2.21 -5.04
N ILE A 82 -11.43 -3.31 -4.26
CA ILE A 82 -10.53 -3.52 -3.12
C ILE A 82 -9.06 -3.61 -3.53
N ALA A 83 -8.75 -4.13 -4.72
CA ALA A 83 -7.37 -4.18 -5.21
C ALA A 83 -6.86 -2.77 -5.56
N SER A 84 -7.70 -1.95 -6.19
CA SER A 84 -7.39 -0.54 -6.48
C SER A 84 -7.19 0.26 -5.19
N TYR A 85 -8.11 0.10 -4.23
CA TYR A 85 -8.00 0.72 -2.91
C TYR A 85 -6.72 0.30 -2.17
N GLY A 86 -6.45 -1.01 -2.08
CA GLY A 86 -5.27 -1.56 -1.42
C GLY A 86 -3.98 -1.05 -2.03
N LYS A 87 -3.88 -1.02 -3.36
CA LYS A 87 -2.74 -0.46 -4.08
C LYS A 87 -2.53 1.02 -3.79
N ARG A 88 -3.63 1.80 -3.73
CA ARG A 88 -3.58 3.23 -3.40
C ARG A 88 -3.14 3.44 -1.95
N VAL A 89 -3.63 2.65 -1.00
CA VAL A 89 -3.20 2.67 0.40
C VAL A 89 -1.71 2.33 0.52
N ALA A 90 -1.27 1.22 -0.06
CA ALA A 90 0.13 0.79 -0.03
C ALA A 90 1.08 1.87 -0.59
N ASN A 91 0.70 2.51 -1.69
CA ASN A 91 1.46 3.60 -2.31
C ASN A 91 1.47 4.87 -1.42
N THR A 92 0.34 5.23 -0.82
CA THR A 92 0.22 6.40 0.06
C THR A 92 1.06 6.23 1.33
N TRP A 93 1.02 5.03 1.92
CA TRP A 93 1.79 4.68 3.10
C TRP A 93 3.25 4.40 2.81
N LYS A 94 3.61 4.24 1.52
CA LYS A 94 4.96 3.89 1.07
C LYS A 94 5.49 2.65 1.79
N LEU A 95 4.63 1.62 1.90
CA LEU A 95 4.96 0.39 2.59
C LEU A 95 6.15 -0.30 1.92
N GLY A 96 7.08 -0.76 2.76
CA GLY A 96 8.35 -1.33 2.34
C GLY A 96 9.48 -0.31 2.40
N ARG A 97 10.70 -0.80 2.63
CA ARG A 97 11.90 0.05 2.63
C ARG A 97 12.11 0.63 1.25
N ALA A 98 12.40 1.93 1.17
CA ALA A 98 12.49 2.69 -0.09
C ALA A 98 13.45 2.05 -1.13
N GLN A 99 14.47 1.32 -0.68
CA GLN A 99 15.45 0.66 -1.55
C GLN A 99 15.17 -0.84 -1.74
N ALA A 100 14.43 -1.47 -0.84
CA ALA A 100 14.13 -2.90 -0.88
C ALA A 100 12.77 -3.19 -1.51
N GLY A 101 11.78 -2.31 -1.33
CA GLY A 101 10.42 -2.51 -1.85
C GLY A 101 9.73 -3.74 -1.25
N ASP A 102 9.94 -4.00 0.03
CA ASP A 102 9.57 -5.21 0.76
C ASP A 102 8.38 -4.98 1.70
N GLY A 103 7.33 -4.36 1.18
CA GLY A 103 6.08 -4.10 1.89
C GLY A 103 5.01 -5.15 1.62
N VAL A 104 4.17 -5.43 2.62
CA VAL A 104 2.95 -6.23 2.49
C VAL A 104 1.81 -5.51 3.20
N LEU A 105 0.66 -5.40 2.56
CA LEU A 105 -0.55 -4.81 3.12
C LEU A 105 -1.70 -5.80 3.07
N ILE A 106 -2.32 -6.06 4.21
CA ILE A 106 -3.58 -6.78 4.29
C ILE A 106 -4.70 -5.74 4.40
N VAL A 107 -5.63 -5.75 3.45
CA VAL A 107 -6.84 -4.91 3.46
C VAL A 107 -8.06 -5.79 3.66
N VAL A 108 -8.92 -5.38 4.59
CA VAL A 108 -10.20 -6.03 4.86
C VAL A 108 -11.32 -5.00 4.77
N ALA A 109 -12.23 -5.16 3.82
CA ALA A 109 -13.48 -4.41 3.73
C ALA A 109 -14.59 -5.27 4.35
N LYS A 110 -14.87 -5.04 5.64
CA LYS A 110 -15.68 -5.94 6.47
C LYS A 110 -17.10 -6.12 5.94
N ASN A 111 -17.79 -5.02 5.65
CA ASN A 111 -19.19 -5.07 5.20
C ASN A 111 -19.32 -5.61 3.78
N ASP A 112 -18.29 -5.37 2.94
CA ASP A 112 -18.23 -5.86 1.57
C ASP A 112 -17.83 -7.36 1.52
N ARG A 113 -17.38 -7.91 2.65
CA ARG A 113 -16.82 -9.28 2.78
C ARG A 113 -15.68 -9.52 1.78
N ARG A 114 -14.88 -8.49 1.53
CA ARG A 114 -13.75 -8.53 0.62
C ARG A 114 -12.44 -8.37 1.39
N MET A 115 -11.43 -9.06 0.90
CA MET A 115 -10.07 -9.03 1.46
C MET A 115 -9.06 -9.03 0.33
N ARG A 116 -7.95 -8.34 0.54
CA ARG A 116 -6.84 -8.30 -0.40
C ARG A 116 -5.52 -8.29 0.36
N ILE A 117 -4.52 -8.97 -0.19
CA ILE A 117 -3.13 -8.86 0.23
C ILE A 117 -2.38 -8.23 -0.93
N GLU A 118 -1.86 -7.03 -0.71
CA GLU A 118 -0.98 -6.33 -1.65
C GLU A 118 0.46 -6.60 -1.26
N VAL A 119 1.26 -6.99 -2.24
CA VAL A 119 2.66 -7.39 -2.05
C VAL A 119 3.54 -6.49 -2.90
N ALA A 120 4.56 -5.90 -2.29
CA ALA A 120 5.52 -5.09 -3.03
C ALA A 120 6.44 -5.98 -3.87
N ARG A 121 6.93 -5.42 -4.98
CA ARG A 121 7.65 -6.13 -6.05
C ARG A 121 8.77 -7.05 -5.56
N ALA A 122 9.51 -6.65 -4.53
CA ALA A 122 10.64 -7.45 -4.04
C ALA A 122 10.22 -8.79 -3.41
N LEU A 123 8.97 -8.88 -2.96
CA LEU A 123 8.41 -10.08 -2.34
C LEU A 123 7.51 -10.91 -3.26
N GLU A 124 7.22 -10.44 -4.48
CA GLU A 124 6.32 -11.13 -5.43
C GLU A 124 6.79 -12.54 -5.78
N SER A 125 8.10 -12.78 -5.81
CA SER A 125 8.66 -14.11 -6.08
C SER A 125 8.39 -15.13 -4.96
N GLN A 126 8.25 -14.66 -3.71
CA GLN A 126 7.96 -15.49 -2.53
C GLN A 126 6.47 -15.51 -2.20
N ILE A 127 5.79 -14.39 -2.43
CA ILE A 127 4.37 -14.22 -2.17
C ILE A 127 3.72 -13.83 -3.50
N SER A 128 3.56 -14.80 -4.39
CA SER A 128 2.80 -14.59 -5.63
C SER A 128 1.32 -14.30 -5.33
N ASP A 129 0.62 -13.67 -6.28
CA ASP A 129 -0.83 -13.44 -6.17
C ASP A 129 -1.60 -14.72 -5.84
N GLN A 130 -1.19 -15.84 -6.41
CA GLN A 130 -1.81 -17.13 -6.12
C GLN A 130 -1.57 -17.60 -4.68
N ARG A 131 -0.38 -17.35 -4.12
CA ARG A 131 -0.09 -17.65 -2.71
C ARG A 131 -0.87 -16.74 -1.78
N ALA A 132 -0.93 -15.45 -2.08
CA ALA A 132 -1.74 -14.49 -1.35
C ALA A 132 -3.23 -14.86 -1.35
N ALA A 133 -3.78 -15.26 -2.51
CA ALA A 133 -5.15 -15.74 -2.61
C ALA A 133 -5.40 -16.99 -1.76
N ARG A 134 -4.48 -17.97 -1.76
CA ARG A 134 -4.57 -19.16 -0.90
C ARG A 134 -4.59 -18.81 0.58
N ILE A 135 -3.73 -17.88 1.03
CA ILE A 135 -3.72 -17.44 2.43
C ILE A 135 -5.08 -16.85 2.82
N ILE A 136 -5.67 -16.04 1.95
CA ILE A 136 -7.02 -15.48 2.17
C ILE A 136 -8.04 -16.63 2.26
N ASP A 137 -8.02 -17.57 1.32
CA ASP A 137 -9.03 -18.63 1.21
C ASP A 137 -8.95 -19.66 2.34
N GLU A 138 -7.75 -20.03 2.75
CA GLU A 138 -7.52 -21.09 3.72
C GLU A 138 -7.44 -20.59 5.16
N GLN A 139 -6.92 -19.37 5.40
CA GLN A 139 -6.70 -18.86 6.75
C GLN A 139 -7.74 -17.80 7.15
N MET A 140 -7.97 -16.81 6.29
CA MET A 140 -8.82 -15.68 6.67
C MET A 140 -10.31 -15.96 6.51
N LYS A 141 -10.75 -16.44 5.34
CA LYS A 141 -12.17 -16.66 5.05
C LYS A 141 -12.87 -17.57 6.04
N PRO A 142 -12.33 -18.75 6.42
CA PRO A 142 -13.00 -19.62 7.40
C PRO A 142 -13.14 -18.95 8.76
N ALA A 143 -12.06 -18.33 9.27
CA ALA A 143 -12.07 -17.64 10.55
C ALA A 143 -13.06 -16.46 10.57
N PHE A 144 -13.12 -15.68 9.49
CA PHE A 144 -14.02 -14.52 9.37
C PHE A 144 -15.50 -14.92 9.28
N ARG A 145 -15.81 -16.07 8.67
CA ARG A 145 -17.18 -16.62 8.69
C ARG A 145 -17.65 -16.93 10.12
N ASP A 146 -16.71 -17.33 10.98
CA ASP A 146 -16.97 -17.64 12.38
C ASP A 146 -16.79 -16.40 13.29
N ASN A 147 -16.70 -15.20 12.72
CA ASN A 147 -16.41 -13.93 13.41
C ASN A 147 -15.08 -13.92 14.22
N ARG A 148 -14.15 -14.83 13.93
CA ARG A 148 -12.82 -14.91 14.56
C ARG A 148 -11.81 -14.11 13.73
N PHE A 149 -12.01 -12.79 13.66
CA PHE A 149 -11.21 -11.90 12.80
C PHE A 149 -9.73 -11.88 13.20
N ALA A 150 -9.44 -11.73 14.49
CA ALA A 150 -8.07 -11.72 15.00
C ALA A 150 -7.32 -13.01 14.62
N ALA A 151 -7.92 -14.18 14.89
CA ALA A 151 -7.31 -15.46 14.58
C ALA A 151 -7.00 -15.63 13.08
N GLY A 152 -7.90 -15.18 12.20
CA GLY A 152 -7.68 -15.20 10.75
C GLY A 152 -6.53 -14.29 10.31
N LEU A 153 -6.42 -13.11 10.90
CA LEU A 153 -5.33 -12.18 10.64
C LEU A 153 -3.99 -12.69 11.17
N GLU A 154 -3.96 -13.23 12.39
CA GLU A 154 -2.77 -13.84 12.99
C GLU A 154 -2.25 -14.99 12.14
N ALA A 155 -3.14 -15.90 11.70
CA ALA A 155 -2.77 -16.99 10.82
C ALA A 155 -2.21 -16.50 9.48
N ALA A 156 -2.81 -15.44 8.90
CA ALA A 156 -2.30 -14.83 7.68
C ALA A 156 -0.90 -14.22 7.90
N VAL A 157 -0.67 -13.50 9.00
CA VAL A 157 0.64 -12.93 9.35
C VAL A 157 1.70 -14.02 9.51
N VAL A 158 1.36 -15.16 10.14
CA VAL A 158 2.26 -16.31 10.28
C VAL A 158 2.66 -16.87 8.92
N GLN A 159 1.69 -17.07 8.02
CA GLN A 159 1.95 -17.64 6.67
C GLN A 159 2.75 -16.67 5.79
N LEU A 160 2.43 -15.37 5.84
CA LEU A 160 3.20 -14.34 5.16
C LEU A 160 4.62 -14.25 5.71
N GLY A 161 4.76 -14.28 7.04
CA GLY A 161 6.07 -14.27 7.69
C GLY A 161 6.93 -15.48 7.32
N ALA A 162 6.35 -16.67 7.24
CA ALA A 162 7.06 -17.85 6.76
C ALA A 162 7.54 -17.69 5.32
N ALA A 163 6.72 -17.10 4.45
CA ALA A 163 7.10 -16.80 3.07
C ALA A 163 8.23 -15.77 2.97
N ILE A 164 8.13 -14.71 3.77
CA ILE A 164 9.14 -13.61 3.79
C ILE A 164 10.49 -14.13 4.28
N ARG A 165 10.52 -14.98 5.32
CA ARG A 165 11.78 -15.58 5.82
C ARG A 165 12.46 -16.49 4.80
N GLN A 166 11.73 -17.06 3.85
CA GLN A 166 12.28 -17.85 2.75
C GLN A 166 12.85 -16.97 1.63
N ALA A 167 12.57 -15.65 1.64
CA ALA A 167 13.16 -14.73 0.69
C ALA A 167 14.68 -14.70 0.87
N PRO A 168 15.47 -14.77 -0.21
CA PRO A 168 16.88 -14.43 -0.10
C PRO A 168 16.96 -12.98 0.42
N ALA A 169 17.77 -12.76 1.47
CA ALA A 169 17.93 -11.44 2.05
C ALA A 169 18.20 -10.44 0.91
N VAL A 170 17.29 -9.47 0.73
CA VAL A 170 17.51 -8.38 -0.23
C VAL A 170 18.67 -7.58 0.33
N ALA A 171 19.87 -7.89 -0.15
CA ALA A 171 21.05 -7.12 0.20
C ALA A 171 20.75 -5.67 -0.20
N PRO A 172 20.99 -4.69 0.70
CA PRO A 172 20.84 -3.29 0.34
C PRO A 172 21.66 -3.08 -0.92
N GLU A 173 21.01 -2.61 -1.97
CA GLU A 173 21.68 -2.34 -3.25
C GLU A 173 22.83 -1.39 -2.94
N ARG A 174 24.07 -1.94 -2.92
CA ARG A 174 25.26 -1.11 -2.77
C ARG A 174 25.22 -0.17 -3.96
N LYS A 175 24.90 1.09 -3.68
CA LYS A 175 25.03 2.17 -4.63
C LYS A 175 26.37 1.95 -5.33
N ARG A 176 26.34 1.46 -6.56
CA ARG A 176 27.57 1.33 -7.37
C ARG A 176 28.13 2.73 -7.45
N ILE A 177 29.10 3.02 -6.60
CA ILE A 177 29.89 4.24 -6.74
C ILE A 177 30.51 4.07 -8.11
N ARG A 178 30.00 4.78 -9.10
CA ARG A 178 30.70 4.89 -10.39
C ARG A 178 32.10 5.40 -10.05
N PRO A 179 33.16 4.66 -10.37
CA PRO A 179 34.49 5.20 -10.20
C PRO A 179 34.54 6.54 -10.92
N ALA A 180 34.99 7.56 -10.23
CA ALA A 180 35.14 8.88 -10.81
C ALA A 180 35.97 8.72 -12.13
N PRO A 181 35.57 9.42 -13.23
CA PRO A 181 36.31 9.35 -14.45
C PRO A 181 37.77 9.74 -14.13
N SER A 182 38.68 8.81 -14.38
CA SER A 182 40.12 9.05 -14.27
C SER A 182 40.43 10.29 -15.12
N ARG A 183 40.86 11.36 -14.47
CA ARG A 183 41.30 12.56 -15.17
C ARG A 183 42.58 12.20 -15.92
N PRO A 184 42.61 12.15 -17.27
CA PRO A 184 43.84 12.02 -18.02
C PRO A 184 44.55 13.38 -17.95
N GLY A 185 45.66 13.50 -17.28
CA GLY A 185 46.41 14.75 -17.37
C GLY A 185 47.43 15.10 -16.29
N LEU A 186 47.69 14.26 -15.30
CA LEU A 186 48.71 14.61 -14.28
C LEU A 186 49.97 13.76 -14.26
N GLN A 187 50.14 12.81 -15.19
CA GLN A 187 51.37 12.04 -15.31
C GLN A 187 52.37 12.58 -16.37
N ALA A 188 51.98 13.60 -17.15
CA ALA A 188 52.86 14.13 -18.22
C ALA A 188 53.85 15.22 -17.74
N ILE A 189 53.72 15.69 -16.48
CA ILE A 189 54.59 16.80 -16.02
C ILE A 189 55.79 16.31 -15.22
N TYR A 190 55.83 15.03 -14.81
CA TYR A 190 56.95 14.53 -13.98
C TYR A 190 58.13 13.93 -14.77
N LEU A 191 58.06 13.80 -16.09
CA LEU A 191 59.15 13.23 -16.93
C LEU A 191 59.93 14.25 -17.76
N ALA A 192 59.56 15.54 -17.72
CA ALA A 192 60.28 16.58 -18.48
C ALA A 192 61.37 17.33 -17.69
N GLY A 193 61.65 16.92 -16.44
CA GLY A 193 62.59 17.62 -15.55
C GLY A 193 63.93 16.93 -15.28
N ARG A 194 64.32 15.90 -16.03
CA ARG A 194 65.67 15.27 -15.90
C ARG A 194 66.37 15.14 -17.23
N GLY A 195 67.00 16.19 -17.63
CA GLY A 195 67.86 16.12 -18.79
C GLY A 195 68.52 17.47 -19.18
N CYS A 196 69.42 17.96 -18.32
CA CYS A 196 70.53 18.86 -18.72
C CYS A 196 71.40 19.13 -17.50
N ALA A 197 72.44 18.33 -17.34
CA ALA A 197 73.65 18.72 -16.66
C ALA A 197 74.74 17.71 -17.04
N ALA A 198 75.59 18.10 -18.03
CA ALA A 198 76.99 17.87 -18.16
C ALA A 198 77.49 18.55 -19.43
#